data_c6d4d0c959f35658143fbe595c883468
#
_entry.id   c6d4d0c959f35658143fbe595c883468
#
_cell.length_a   1.000
_cell.length_b   1.000
_cell.length_c   1.000
_cell.angle_alpha   90.00
_cell.angle_beta   90.00
_cell.angle_gamma   90.00
#
_symmetry.space_group_name_H-M   'P 1'
#
loop_
_entity.id
_entity.type
_entity.pdbx_description
1 polymer ?
#
loop_
_entity_poly.entity_id
_entity_poly.type
_entity_poly.pdbx_seq_one_letter_code
_entity_poly.pdbx_strand_id
1 'polypeptide(L)'
;MLSLPYPERGGNINELRPFVNVATVQDFHLVVGYQLAAMRARGPYPIMVVNGEHGSAKSTAARVNRSLVDPNTSPLRSAPREERDLMISAINSWMLVFDNLSGMPPWLSDSFCRLSTGGGISNRELYTNGEEFILDAMRPVLLNGIDSLTERSDLADRALIFNLPQIPTGNRQPEKRFWADFEKVWPRILGALLDAVSMGLRNQSSVNLPILPRMADFAIWVVACEPALPWPPGSFMEAYLENRSEAVELSLEADCVAVAVREHMTDRYIWTGKPSELYEELEKRVPDATKRSKAWPKASNKLSGRLKRAATFLRAIGIDVELGGWSKTKGREIVIRRVIQSRKTTVGTDGPTVGTQEPLGRTSHDTDGLSHGTGKEPWDGKGNNHEGFHDTHSSHDTLHTPDGEMESDFLEGDL
;
A
#
# COMPACT_ATOMS: atom_id res chain seq x y z
N MET A 1 11.27 -18.35 -6.94
CA MET A 1 11.99 -17.09 -7.14
C MET A 1 13.20 -17.35 -8.02
N LEU A 2 13.45 -16.54 -9.05
CA LEU A 2 14.71 -16.55 -9.81
C LEU A 2 15.73 -15.65 -9.11
N SER A 3 17.00 -15.77 -9.47
CA SER A 3 18.04 -14.88 -8.97
C SER A 3 17.88 -13.47 -9.55
N LEU A 4 18.12 -12.46 -8.72
CA LEU A 4 18.34 -11.10 -9.20
C LEU A 4 19.70 -11.02 -9.91
N PRO A 5 19.91 -10.10 -10.86
CA PRO A 5 21.21 -9.88 -11.43
C PRO A 5 22.18 -9.34 -10.37
N TYR A 6 23.46 -9.42 -10.61
CA TYR A 6 24.43 -8.76 -9.73
C TYR A 6 24.31 -7.24 -9.88
N PRO A 7 24.10 -6.49 -8.79
CA PRO A 7 23.86 -5.05 -8.88
C PRO A 7 25.13 -4.29 -9.29
N GLU A 8 24.98 -3.33 -10.19
CA GLU A 8 26.07 -2.46 -10.63
C GLU A 8 26.00 -1.11 -9.95
N ARG A 9 27.14 -0.61 -9.46
CA ARG A 9 27.26 0.71 -8.86
C ARG A 9 27.21 1.83 -9.92
N GLY A 10 26.73 2.99 -9.51
CA GLY A 10 26.66 4.17 -10.37
C GLY A 10 25.54 4.10 -11.42
N GLY A 11 24.58 3.21 -11.24
CA GLY A 11 23.34 3.20 -12.00
C GLY A 11 22.45 4.41 -11.68
N ASN A 12 21.52 4.71 -12.56
CA ASN A 12 20.56 5.79 -12.37
C ASN A 12 19.14 5.22 -12.45
N ILE A 13 18.31 5.54 -11.48
CA ILE A 13 16.92 5.05 -11.44
C ILE A 13 16.10 5.51 -12.66
N ASN A 14 16.47 6.62 -13.31
CA ASN A 14 15.83 7.07 -14.54
C ASN A 14 16.02 6.10 -15.71
N GLU A 15 16.97 5.16 -15.64
CA GLU A 15 17.13 4.10 -16.61
C GLU A 15 15.92 3.13 -16.63
N LEU A 16 15.11 3.12 -15.56
CA LEU A 16 13.84 2.39 -15.49
C LEU A 16 12.73 3.05 -16.32
N ARG A 17 12.77 4.36 -16.52
CA ARG A 17 11.66 5.12 -17.09
C ARG A 17 11.18 4.61 -18.47
N PRO A 18 12.05 4.19 -19.41
CA PRO A 18 11.61 3.66 -20.71
C PRO A 18 10.82 2.34 -20.61
N PHE A 19 10.89 1.64 -19.48
CA PHE A 19 10.30 0.32 -19.27
C PHE A 19 8.98 0.36 -18.49
N VAL A 20 8.58 1.52 -18.00
CA VAL A 20 7.30 1.74 -17.33
C VAL A 20 6.52 2.81 -18.09
N ASN A 21 5.34 2.47 -18.57
CA ASN A 21 4.52 3.35 -19.39
C ASN A 21 3.64 4.26 -18.52
N VAL A 22 4.27 5.09 -17.68
CA VAL A 22 3.55 6.03 -16.79
C VAL A 22 3.33 7.38 -17.46
N ALA A 23 2.22 8.05 -17.12
CA ALA A 23 1.80 9.29 -17.77
C ALA A 23 2.67 10.49 -17.35
N THR A 24 3.04 10.55 -16.08
CA THR A 24 3.68 11.72 -15.46
C THR A 24 5.02 11.38 -14.81
N VAL A 25 5.78 12.41 -14.44
CA VAL A 25 6.97 12.25 -13.61
C VAL A 25 6.58 11.85 -12.18
N GLN A 26 5.47 12.36 -11.70
CA GLN A 26 4.89 12.02 -10.39
C GLN A 26 4.57 10.54 -10.31
N ASP A 27 3.91 9.97 -11.32
CA ASP A 27 3.69 8.53 -11.39
C ASP A 27 5.00 7.73 -11.34
N PHE A 28 6.04 8.22 -12.04
CA PHE A 28 7.35 7.56 -11.99
C PHE A 28 7.95 7.57 -10.58
N HIS A 29 7.86 8.68 -9.85
CA HIS A 29 8.30 8.76 -8.45
C HIS A 29 7.56 7.74 -7.58
N LEU A 30 6.25 7.56 -7.81
CA LEU A 30 5.43 6.58 -7.09
C LEU A 30 5.78 5.13 -7.44
N VAL A 31 6.08 4.83 -8.72
CA VAL A 31 6.57 3.50 -9.13
C VAL A 31 7.86 3.17 -8.39
N VAL A 32 8.82 4.09 -8.36
CA VAL A 32 10.07 3.90 -7.62
C VAL A 32 9.82 3.77 -6.12
N GLY A 33 8.96 4.61 -5.55
CA GLY A 33 8.55 4.50 -4.15
C GLY A 33 7.95 3.14 -3.80
N TYR A 34 7.12 2.57 -4.69
CA TYR A 34 6.59 1.22 -4.54
C TYR A 34 7.70 0.16 -4.55
N GLN A 35 8.69 0.26 -5.45
CA GLN A 35 9.83 -0.65 -5.50
C GLN A 35 10.65 -0.60 -4.21
N LEU A 36 10.95 0.59 -3.72
CA LEU A 36 11.67 0.79 -2.45
C LEU A 36 10.91 0.20 -1.26
N ALA A 37 9.58 0.34 -1.24
CA ALA A 37 8.76 -0.29 -0.22
C ALA A 37 8.81 -1.82 -0.32
N ALA A 38 8.69 -2.38 -1.54
CA ALA A 38 8.69 -3.82 -1.78
C ALA A 38 10.04 -4.49 -1.46
N MET A 39 11.14 -3.72 -1.41
CA MET A 39 12.46 -4.18 -0.97
C MET A 39 12.64 -4.21 0.54
N ARG A 40 11.70 -3.67 1.34
CA ARG A 40 11.76 -3.78 2.80
C ARG A 40 11.42 -5.20 3.24
N ALA A 41 12.07 -5.65 4.29
CA ALA A 41 11.78 -6.97 4.89
C ALA A 41 10.37 -7.06 5.50
N ARG A 42 9.78 -5.92 5.93
CA ARG A 42 8.45 -5.86 6.56
C ARG A 42 7.71 -4.59 6.12
N GLY A 43 6.41 -4.76 5.86
CA GLY A 43 5.48 -3.67 5.51
C GLY A 43 5.20 -2.70 6.66
N PRO A 44 4.14 -1.90 6.54
CA PRO A 44 3.07 -2.03 5.53
C PRO A 44 3.53 -1.67 4.11
N TYR A 45 2.93 -2.35 3.12
CA TYR A 45 3.19 -2.11 1.70
C TYR A 45 1.97 -1.47 1.03
N PRO A 46 2.12 -0.41 0.22
CA PRO A 46 1.01 0.06 -0.60
C PRO A 46 0.61 -1.01 -1.62
N ILE A 47 -0.65 -1.01 -2.03
CA ILE A 47 -1.13 -1.84 -3.12
C ILE A 47 -0.96 -1.05 -4.41
N MET A 48 -0.20 -1.56 -5.38
CA MET A 48 -0.07 -0.94 -6.68
C MET A 48 -1.23 -1.38 -7.58
N VAL A 49 -2.03 -0.44 -8.07
CA VAL A 49 -3.15 -0.70 -8.97
C VAL A 49 -2.86 -0.04 -10.31
N VAL A 50 -2.80 -0.86 -11.36
CA VAL A 50 -2.46 -0.42 -12.71
C VAL A 50 -3.68 -0.57 -13.61
N ASN A 51 -4.29 0.54 -13.95
CA ASN A 51 -5.40 0.65 -14.89
C ASN A 51 -4.92 1.09 -16.27
N GLY A 52 -5.76 0.95 -17.27
CA GLY A 52 -5.50 1.44 -18.61
C GLY A 52 -6.22 0.62 -19.67
N GLU A 53 -6.36 1.17 -20.85
CA GLU A 53 -6.98 0.51 -21.99
C GLU A 53 -6.13 -0.64 -22.56
N HIS A 54 -6.69 -1.38 -23.51
CA HIS A 54 -5.93 -2.35 -24.28
C HIS A 54 -4.76 -1.68 -25.02
N GLY A 55 -3.57 -2.28 -24.95
CA GLY A 55 -2.38 -1.75 -25.59
C GLY A 55 -1.63 -0.67 -24.79
N SER A 56 -1.94 -0.49 -23.51
CA SER A 56 -1.19 0.39 -22.58
C SER A 56 -0.02 -0.30 -21.87
N ALA A 57 0.30 -1.55 -22.21
CA ALA A 57 1.40 -2.36 -21.63
C ALA A 57 1.28 -2.64 -20.11
N LYS A 58 0.07 -2.77 -19.56
CA LYS A 58 -0.16 -3.08 -18.13
C LYS A 58 0.60 -4.34 -17.67
N SER A 59 0.43 -5.44 -18.39
CA SER A 59 1.08 -6.72 -18.05
C SER A 59 2.61 -6.64 -18.17
N THR A 60 3.13 -5.86 -19.13
CA THR A 60 4.57 -5.61 -19.25
C THR A 60 5.09 -4.80 -18.08
N ALA A 61 4.40 -3.71 -17.70
CA ALA A 61 4.75 -2.90 -16.54
C ALA A 61 4.71 -3.73 -15.24
N ALA A 62 3.71 -4.59 -15.08
CA ALA A 62 3.61 -5.51 -13.95
C ALA A 62 4.78 -6.51 -13.89
N ARG A 63 5.18 -7.07 -15.03
CA ARG A 63 6.35 -7.97 -15.13
C ARG A 63 7.66 -7.25 -14.81
N VAL A 64 7.87 -6.03 -15.33
CA VAL A 64 9.05 -5.20 -15.03
C VAL A 64 9.12 -4.93 -13.52
N ASN A 65 8.03 -4.45 -12.93
CA ASN A 65 7.97 -4.16 -11.50
C ASN A 65 8.30 -5.39 -10.66
N ARG A 66 7.78 -6.56 -11.01
CA ARG A 66 8.09 -7.81 -10.31
C ARG A 66 9.55 -8.23 -10.48
N SER A 67 10.10 -8.10 -11.68
CA SER A 67 11.48 -8.49 -11.97
C SER A 67 12.50 -7.77 -11.09
N LEU A 68 12.21 -6.52 -10.70
CA LEU A 68 13.12 -5.72 -9.86
C LEU A 68 13.21 -6.21 -8.41
N VAL A 69 12.23 -6.96 -7.90
CA VAL A 69 12.14 -7.36 -6.49
C VAL A 69 12.04 -8.87 -6.31
N ASP A 70 11.16 -9.53 -7.07
CA ASP A 70 10.84 -10.96 -6.98
C ASP A 70 10.74 -11.58 -8.37
N PRO A 71 11.86 -11.70 -9.12
CA PRO A 71 11.84 -12.34 -10.43
C PRO A 71 11.37 -13.80 -10.31
N ASN A 72 10.46 -14.19 -11.21
CA ASN A 72 9.78 -15.48 -11.13
C ASN A 72 9.49 -16.03 -12.52
N THR A 73 9.54 -17.36 -12.65
CA THR A 73 9.19 -18.07 -13.91
C THR A 73 7.73 -17.85 -14.30
N SER A 74 6.84 -17.67 -13.31
CA SER A 74 5.44 -17.29 -13.51
C SER A 74 5.21 -15.89 -12.95
N PRO A 75 5.58 -14.83 -13.69
CA PRO A 75 5.58 -13.46 -13.17
C PRO A 75 4.19 -12.89 -12.92
N LEU A 76 3.19 -13.38 -13.60
CA LEU A 76 1.79 -12.92 -13.52
C LEU A 76 0.91 -14.10 -13.07
N ARG A 77 -0.13 -13.79 -12.31
CA ARG A 77 -1.12 -14.75 -11.83
C ARG A 77 -2.52 -14.29 -12.20
N SER A 78 -3.41 -15.23 -12.46
CA SER A 78 -4.85 -14.96 -12.53
C SER A 78 -5.43 -14.66 -11.14
N ALA A 79 -6.62 -14.08 -11.10
CA ALA A 79 -7.36 -13.86 -9.85
C ALA A 79 -7.48 -15.17 -9.05
N PRO A 80 -7.23 -15.16 -7.73
CA PRO A 80 -7.50 -16.32 -6.89
C PRO A 80 -9.01 -16.57 -6.82
N ARG A 81 -9.41 -17.82 -6.77
CA ARG A 81 -10.84 -18.20 -6.73
C ARG A 81 -11.38 -18.15 -5.30
N GLU A 82 -10.52 -18.43 -4.34
CA GLU A 82 -10.83 -18.45 -2.91
C GLU A 82 -9.66 -17.96 -2.07
N GLU A 83 -9.88 -17.70 -0.79
CA GLU A 83 -8.88 -17.17 0.14
C GLU A 83 -7.67 -18.12 0.29
N ARG A 84 -7.90 -19.43 0.19
CA ARG A 84 -6.84 -20.44 0.23
C ARG A 84 -5.84 -20.30 -0.93
N ASP A 85 -6.32 -20.06 -2.15
CA ASP A 85 -5.44 -19.85 -3.32
C ASP A 85 -4.53 -18.62 -3.11
N LEU A 86 -5.10 -17.57 -2.50
CA LEU A 86 -4.35 -16.36 -2.16
C LEU A 86 -3.29 -16.64 -1.10
N MET A 87 -3.62 -17.42 -0.06
CA MET A 87 -2.68 -17.82 1.00
C MET A 87 -1.51 -18.63 0.44
N ILE A 88 -1.80 -19.64 -0.41
CA ILE A 88 -0.76 -20.44 -1.08
C ILE A 88 0.14 -19.53 -1.92
N SER A 89 -0.44 -18.57 -2.62
CA SER A 89 0.32 -17.59 -3.41
C SER A 89 1.22 -16.72 -2.54
N ALA A 90 0.73 -16.27 -1.37
CA ALA A 90 1.46 -15.44 -0.42
C ALA A 90 2.60 -16.17 0.30
N ILE A 91 2.46 -17.48 0.51
CA ILE A 91 3.53 -18.32 1.06
C ILE A 91 4.67 -18.49 0.05
N ASN A 92 4.32 -18.73 -1.22
CA ASN A 92 5.28 -19.11 -2.26
C ASN A 92 5.85 -17.94 -3.06
N SER A 93 5.48 -16.69 -2.76
CA SER A 93 5.97 -15.50 -3.46
C SER A 93 6.16 -14.34 -2.49
N TRP A 94 7.22 -13.57 -2.72
CA TRP A 94 7.42 -12.34 -2.01
C TRP A 94 6.44 -11.25 -2.50
N MET A 95 6.39 -11.05 -3.82
CA MET A 95 5.51 -10.07 -4.45
C MET A 95 4.37 -10.78 -5.19
N LEU A 96 3.13 -10.39 -4.92
CA LEU A 96 1.95 -10.93 -5.56
C LEU A 96 1.52 -10.02 -6.71
N VAL A 97 1.49 -10.57 -7.92
CA VAL A 97 1.09 -9.83 -9.12
C VAL A 97 -0.07 -10.54 -9.79
N PHE A 98 -1.24 -9.90 -9.76
CA PHE A 98 -2.45 -10.41 -10.38
C PHE A 98 -2.78 -9.61 -11.65
N ASP A 99 -2.92 -10.34 -12.74
CA ASP A 99 -3.09 -9.79 -14.07
C ASP A 99 -4.52 -9.99 -14.57
N ASN A 100 -5.02 -9.00 -15.32
CA ASN A 100 -6.32 -9.03 -15.99
C ASN A 100 -7.50 -9.30 -15.03
N LEU A 101 -7.55 -8.56 -13.92
CA LEU A 101 -8.66 -8.62 -12.99
C LEU A 101 -9.91 -7.97 -13.61
N SER A 102 -11.03 -8.69 -13.59
CA SER A 102 -12.35 -8.21 -14.00
C SER A 102 -13.24 -8.05 -12.79
N GLY A 103 -13.01 -6.99 -12.01
CA GLY A 103 -13.73 -6.73 -10.77
C GLY A 103 -13.03 -7.27 -9.51
N MET A 104 -13.54 -6.85 -8.35
CA MET A 104 -12.97 -7.15 -7.04
C MET A 104 -14.06 -7.61 -6.06
N PRO A 105 -14.23 -8.92 -5.82
CA PRO A 105 -15.17 -9.38 -4.82
C PRO A 105 -14.76 -8.89 -3.42
N PRO A 106 -15.73 -8.64 -2.51
CA PRO A 106 -15.44 -8.07 -1.19
C PRO A 106 -14.37 -8.81 -0.38
N TRP A 107 -14.42 -10.13 -0.36
CA TRP A 107 -13.45 -10.95 0.37
C TRP A 107 -12.01 -10.76 -0.13
N LEU A 108 -11.84 -10.63 -1.45
CA LEU A 108 -10.53 -10.47 -2.08
C LEU A 108 -9.93 -9.09 -1.76
N SER A 109 -10.76 -8.04 -1.83
CA SER A 109 -10.37 -6.69 -1.41
C SER A 109 -9.92 -6.66 0.06
N ASP A 110 -10.70 -7.31 0.97
CA ASP A 110 -10.38 -7.38 2.39
C ASP A 110 -9.07 -8.16 2.62
N SER A 111 -8.84 -9.24 1.88
CA SER A 111 -7.63 -10.06 1.97
C SER A 111 -6.40 -9.32 1.45
N PHE A 112 -6.52 -8.55 0.35
CA PHE A 112 -5.41 -7.68 -0.11
C PHE A 112 -5.07 -6.59 0.90
N CYS A 113 -6.08 -5.99 1.55
CA CYS A 113 -5.84 -5.03 2.62
C CYS A 113 -5.08 -5.66 3.80
N ARG A 114 -5.39 -6.90 4.18
CA ARG A 114 -4.67 -7.65 5.22
C ARG A 114 -3.23 -7.94 4.81
N LEU A 115 -3.00 -8.42 3.59
CA LEU A 115 -1.65 -8.66 3.05
C LEU A 115 -0.81 -7.39 2.96
N SER A 116 -1.44 -6.25 2.69
CA SER A 116 -0.77 -4.94 2.61
C SER A 116 -0.28 -4.44 3.98
N THR A 117 -1.11 -4.54 5.02
CA THR A 117 -0.88 -3.87 6.30
C THR A 117 -0.65 -4.81 7.49
N GLY A 118 -0.72 -6.11 7.27
CA GLY A 118 -0.72 -7.11 8.32
C GLY A 118 -2.12 -7.39 8.86
N GLY A 119 -2.26 -8.55 9.41
CA GLY A 119 -3.52 -9.10 9.90
C GLY A 119 -3.62 -10.53 9.41
N GLY A 120 -3.63 -11.49 10.33
CA GLY A 120 -3.66 -12.90 10.00
C GLY A 120 -4.81 -13.24 9.04
N ILE A 121 -4.49 -14.00 8.02
CA ILE A 121 -5.49 -14.68 7.20
C ILE A 121 -5.56 -16.08 7.76
N SER A 122 -6.72 -16.44 8.34
CA SER A 122 -6.92 -17.77 8.91
C SER A 122 -7.79 -18.61 8.00
N ASN A 123 -7.41 -19.88 7.81
CA ASN A 123 -8.23 -20.84 7.12
C ASN A 123 -8.20 -22.18 7.87
N ARG A 124 -9.31 -22.89 7.84
CA ARG A 124 -9.39 -24.23 8.41
C ARG A 124 -8.57 -25.20 7.57
N GLU A 125 -7.67 -25.94 8.19
CA GLU A 125 -6.97 -27.01 7.51
C GLU A 125 -7.94 -28.14 7.19
N LEU A 126 -8.07 -28.47 5.90
CA LEU A 126 -8.92 -29.60 5.47
C LEU A 126 -8.25 -30.90 5.90
N TYR A 127 -9.00 -31.73 6.66
CA TYR A 127 -8.63 -33.04 7.17
C TYR A 127 -8.01 -33.10 8.58
N THR A 128 -7.83 -31.99 9.30
CA THR A 128 -7.50 -32.03 10.73
C THR A 128 -8.67 -31.45 11.54
N ASN A 129 -9.17 -32.24 12.49
CA ASN A 129 -10.27 -31.83 13.35
C ASN A 129 -9.80 -30.85 14.42
N GLY A 130 -9.60 -29.59 14.04
CA GLY A 130 -9.39 -28.50 15.01
C GLY A 130 -8.15 -27.65 14.83
N GLU A 131 -7.32 -27.88 13.81
CA GLU A 131 -6.16 -27.01 13.54
C GLU A 131 -6.52 -25.87 12.59
N GLU A 132 -6.22 -24.66 13.00
CA GLU A 132 -6.37 -23.45 12.22
C GLU A 132 -4.99 -23.04 11.68
N PHE A 133 -4.88 -22.94 10.36
CA PHE A 133 -3.67 -22.37 9.74
C PHE A 133 -3.81 -20.85 9.67
N ILE A 134 -2.96 -20.14 10.41
CA ILE A 134 -2.92 -18.68 10.40
C ILE A 134 -1.68 -18.23 9.59
N LEU A 135 -1.91 -17.53 8.49
CA LEU A 135 -0.86 -16.85 7.74
C LEU A 135 -0.75 -15.41 8.23
N ASP A 136 0.26 -15.12 9.03
CA ASP A 136 0.65 -13.74 9.37
C ASP A 136 1.78 -13.30 8.44
N ALA A 137 1.41 -12.77 7.29
CA ALA A 137 2.35 -12.30 6.30
C ALA A 137 1.91 -10.98 5.69
N MET A 138 2.86 -10.06 5.54
CA MET A 138 2.71 -8.87 4.71
C MET A 138 3.40 -9.12 3.38
N ARG A 139 2.74 -8.77 2.28
CA ARG A 139 3.28 -8.94 0.92
C ARG A 139 3.01 -7.71 0.07
N PRO A 140 3.99 -7.25 -0.72
CA PRO A 140 3.71 -6.29 -1.79
C PRO A 140 2.73 -6.89 -2.79
N VAL A 141 1.69 -6.13 -3.14
CA VAL A 141 0.64 -6.56 -4.07
C VAL A 141 0.57 -5.58 -5.23
N LEU A 142 0.57 -6.13 -6.44
CA LEU A 142 0.32 -5.40 -7.68
C LEU A 142 -0.89 -6.01 -8.39
N LEU A 143 -1.85 -5.18 -8.70
CA LEU A 143 -3.09 -5.54 -9.38
C LEU A 143 -3.16 -4.82 -10.72
N ASN A 144 -3.51 -5.51 -11.79
CA ASN A 144 -3.86 -4.85 -13.03
C ASN A 144 -5.22 -5.30 -13.54
N GLY A 145 -5.95 -4.40 -14.17
CA GLY A 145 -7.28 -4.65 -14.72
C GLY A 145 -7.72 -3.58 -15.69
N ILE A 146 -8.91 -3.77 -16.25
CA ILE A 146 -9.57 -2.82 -17.15
C ILE A 146 -10.57 -1.98 -16.34
N ASP A 147 -11.27 -2.61 -15.41
CA ASP A 147 -12.28 -1.98 -14.56
C ASP A 147 -11.65 -1.29 -13.35
N SER A 148 -12.39 -0.38 -12.72
CA SER A 148 -12.00 0.22 -11.46
C SER A 148 -11.90 -0.84 -10.37
N LEU A 149 -10.68 -1.17 -9.95
CA LEU A 149 -10.40 -2.13 -8.88
C LEU A 149 -10.52 -1.50 -7.50
N THR A 150 -10.71 -0.18 -7.41
CA THR A 150 -10.65 0.60 -6.18
C THR A 150 -12.01 1.18 -5.75
N GLU A 151 -13.11 0.52 -6.09
CA GLU A 151 -14.46 0.95 -5.68
C GLU A 151 -14.65 0.96 -4.14
N ARG A 152 -13.87 0.16 -3.42
CA ARG A 152 -13.92 0.12 -1.96
C ARG A 152 -12.91 1.07 -1.34
N SER A 153 -13.38 1.93 -0.45
CA SER A 153 -12.57 2.94 0.24
C SER A 153 -11.37 2.35 0.97
N ASP A 154 -11.51 1.16 1.54
CA ASP A 154 -10.45 0.48 2.27
C ASP A 154 -9.23 0.15 1.42
N LEU A 155 -9.47 -0.31 0.19
CA LEU A 155 -8.41 -0.61 -0.77
C LEU A 155 -7.86 0.67 -1.37
N ALA A 156 -8.73 1.62 -1.76
CA ALA A 156 -8.33 2.92 -2.29
C ALA A 156 -7.41 3.69 -1.33
N ASP A 157 -7.69 3.62 -0.03
CA ASP A 157 -6.88 4.27 1.02
C ASP A 157 -5.45 3.70 1.14
N ARG A 158 -5.22 2.49 0.63
CA ARG A 158 -3.92 1.79 0.67
C ARG A 158 -3.27 1.67 -0.72
N ALA A 159 -3.97 2.10 -1.75
CA ALA A 159 -3.52 1.95 -3.12
C ALA A 159 -2.71 3.13 -3.62
N LEU A 160 -1.76 2.83 -4.51
CA LEU A 160 -1.20 3.76 -5.49
C LEU A 160 -1.85 3.42 -6.82
N ILE A 161 -2.59 4.36 -7.39
CA ILE A 161 -3.39 4.14 -8.60
C ILE A 161 -2.70 4.77 -9.80
N PHE A 162 -2.45 3.96 -10.82
CA PHE A 162 -1.80 4.37 -12.06
C PHE A 162 -2.74 4.15 -13.25
N ASN A 163 -2.90 5.17 -14.06
CA ASN A 163 -3.64 5.10 -15.30
C ASN A 163 -2.66 5.17 -16.47
N LEU A 164 -2.27 4.00 -17.00
CA LEU A 164 -1.29 3.94 -18.08
C LEU A 164 -1.87 4.45 -19.40
N PRO A 165 -1.18 5.38 -20.08
CA PRO A 165 -1.62 5.87 -21.39
C PRO A 165 -1.51 4.77 -22.45
N GLN A 166 -2.34 4.86 -23.46
CA GLN A 166 -2.24 3.97 -24.61
C GLN A 166 -0.93 4.22 -25.38
N ILE A 167 -0.21 3.16 -25.74
CA ILE A 167 1.00 3.29 -26.54
C ILE A 167 0.59 3.47 -28.01
N PRO A 168 0.96 4.61 -28.63
CA PRO A 168 0.72 4.83 -30.05
C PRO A 168 1.34 3.72 -30.89
N THR A 169 0.65 3.34 -31.99
CA THR A 169 1.08 2.21 -32.84
C THR A 169 2.52 2.37 -33.35
N GLY A 170 2.94 3.60 -33.66
CA GLY A 170 4.31 3.88 -34.11
C GLY A 170 5.40 3.72 -33.03
N ASN A 171 5.03 3.69 -31.74
CA ASN A 171 5.96 3.58 -30.62
C ASN A 171 6.03 2.16 -30.05
N ARG A 172 5.25 1.23 -30.61
CA ARG A 172 5.26 -0.16 -30.19
C ARG A 172 6.56 -0.84 -30.65
N GLN A 173 7.16 -1.63 -29.77
CA GLN A 173 8.36 -2.41 -30.09
C GLN A 173 8.14 -3.89 -29.84
N PRO A 174 8.89 -4.77 -30.54
CA PRO A 174 8.81 -6.21 -30.31
C PRO A 174 9.22 -6.58 -28.89
N GLU A 175 8.49 -7.50 -28.25
CA GLU A 175 8.71 -7.91 -26.87
C GLU A 175 10.15 -8.42 -26.64
N LYS A 176 10.69 -9.18 -27.57
CA LYS A 176 12.08 -9.68 -27.48
C LYS A 176 13.11 -8.56 -27.36
N ARG A 177 12.91 -7.47 -28.11
CA ARG A 177 13.80 -6.29 -28.07
C ARG A 177 13.65 -5.55 -26.75
N PHE A 178 12.42 -5.35 -26.30
CA PHE A 178 12.13 -4.70 -25.03
C PHE A 178 12.84 -5.40 -23.86
N TRP A 179 12.71 -6.73 -23.77
CA TRP A 179 13.36 -7.48 -22.68
C TRP A 179 14.88 -7.49 -22.81
N ALA A 180 15.42 -7.60 -24.01
CA ALA A 180 16.88 -7.53 -24.23
C ALA A 180 17.45 -6.16 -23.82
N ASP A 181 16.72 -5.08 -24.06
CA ASP A 181 17.14 -3.74 -23.63
C ASP A 181 16.97 -3.55 -22.12
N PHE A 182 15.92 -4.10 -21.50
CA PHE A 182 15.74 -4.10 -20.06
C PHE A 182 16.84 -4.88 -19.33
N GLU A 183 17.20 -6.06 -19.80
CA GLU A 183 18.24 -6.91 -19.21
C GLU A 183 19.60 -6.21 -19.14
N LYS A 184 19.93 -5.37 -20.11
CA LYS A 184 21.19 -4.58 -20.14
C LYS A 184 21.28 -3.56 -19.00
N VAL A 185 20.16 -2.92 -18.65
CA VAL A 185 20.12 -1.85 -17.66
C VAL A 185 19.66 -2.33 -16.29
N TRP A 186 19.08 -3.51 -16.21
CA TRP A 186 18.55 -4.07 -14.96
C TRP A 186 19.56 -4.09 -13.80
N PRO A 187 20.84 -4.55 -13.98
CA PRO A 187 21.84 -4.51 -12.91
C PRO A 187 22.09 -3.10 -12.38
N ARG A 188 22.06 -2.09 -13.25
CA ARG A 188 22.27 -0.69 -12.92
C ARG A 188 21.09 -0.08 -12.19
N ILE A 189 19.86 -0.41 -12.65
CA ILE A 189 18.61 -0.01 -11.95
C ILE A 189 18.59 -0.62 -10.55
N LEU A 190 18.94 -1.91 -10.42
CA LEU A 190 19.00 -2.59 -9.13
C LEU A 190 20.04 -1.93 -8.21
N GLY A 191 21.22 -1.56 -8.74
CA GLY A 191 22.23 -0.84 -7.99
C GLY A 191 21.71 0.50 -7.44
N ALA A 192 21.03 1.29 -8.27
CA ALA A 192 20.42 2.56 -7.86
C ALA A 192 19.33 2.38 -6.78
N LEU A 193 18.49 1.33 -6.91
CA LEU A 193 17.49 1.01 -5.89
C LEU A 193 18.13 0.61 -4.56
N LEU A 194 19.19 -0.19 -4.58
CA LEU A 194 19.92 -0.60 -3.36
C LEU A 194 20.65 0.57 -2.70
N ASP A 195 21.19 1.52 -3.47
CA ASP A 195 21.76 2.76 -2.93
C ASP A 195 20.69 3.59 -2.22
N ALA A 196 19.49 3.71 -2.80
CA ALA A 196 18.36 4.37 -2.18
C ALA A 196 17.87 3.63 -0.91
N VAL A 197 17.79 2.30 -0.91
CA VAL A 197 17.49 1.48 0.28
C VAL A 197 18.54 1.72 1.38
N SER A 198 19.82 1.73 1.03
CA SER A 198 20.91 2.02 1.99
C SER A 198 20.77 3.41 2.61
N MET A 199 20.37 4.42 1.81
CA MET A 199 20.07 5.76 2.30
C MET A 199 18.86 5.75 3.24
N GLY A 200 17.78 5.06 2.87
CA GLY A 200 16.58 4.92 3.67
C GLY A 200 16.87 4.31 5.05
N LEU A 201 17.68 3.25 5.12
CA LEU A 201 18.08 2.60 6.37
C LEU A 201 18.85 3.54 7.31
N ARG A 202 19.62 4.50 6.77
CA ARG A 202 20.34 5.49 7.57
C ARG A 202 19.43 6.59 8.09
N ASN A 203 18.46 7.01 7.28
CA ASN A 203 17.72 8.26 7.51
C ASN A 203 16.33 8.05 8.12
N GLN A 204 15.74 6.83 8.08
CA GLN A 204 14.33 6.64 8.44
C GLN A 204 13.97 7.12 9.85
N SER A 205 14.90 7.04 10.81
CA SER A 205 14.69 7.50 12.19
C SER A 205 14.69 9.02 12.35
N SER A 206 15.22 9.76 11.37
CA SER A 206 15.32 11.23 11.37
C SER A 206 14.21 11.91 10.57
N VAL A 207 13.43 11.14 9.79
CA VAL A 207 12.33 11.70 9.00
C VAL A 207 11.17 12.09 9.90
N ASN A 208 10.78 13.35 9.82
CA ASN A 208 9.58 13.87 10.48
C ASN A 208 8.66 14.50 9.44
N LEU A 209 7.48 13.92 9.27
CA LEU A 209 6.46 14.45 8.35
C LEU A 209 5.47 15.31 9.15
N PRO A 210 5.18 16.54 8.69
CA PRO A 210 4.25 17.46 9.38
C PRO A 210 2.82 16.92 9.41
N ILE A 211 2.44 16.10 8.44
CA ILE A 211 1.15 15.41 8.34
C ILE A 211 1.41 13.97 7.95
N LEU A 212 0.95 13.04 8.77
CA LEU A 212 1.07 11.61 8.52
C LEU A 212 -0.08 11.12 7.63
N PRO A 213 0.20 10.58 6.45
CA PRO A 213 -0.81 9.94 5.62
C PRO A 213 -1.24 8.59 6.19
N ARG A 214 -2.27 7.95 5.63
CA ARG A 214 -2.75 6.63 6.03
C ARG A 214 -1.63 5.57 6.09
N MET A 215 -0.76 5.55 5.08
CA MET A 215 0.39 4.66 5.01
C MET A 215 1.65 5.40 5.47
N ALA A 216 1.67 5.84 6.75
CA ALA A 216 2.73 6.68 7.29
C ALA A 216 4.12 6.03 7.19
N ASP A 217 4.25 4.75 7.55
CA ASP A 217 5.53 4.04 7.50
C ASP A 217 6.08 3.89 6.07
N PHE A 218 5.19 3.75 5.10
CA PHE A 218 5.57 3.78 3.68
C PHE A 218 6.09 5.15 3.28
N ALA A 219 5.37 6.22 3.65
CA ALA A 219 5.76 7.58 3.31
C ALA A 219 7.09 7.97 3.96
N ILE A 220 7.27 7.69 5.26
CA ILE A 220 8.53 7.92 5.98
C ILE A 220 9.68 7.17 5.32
N TRP A 221 9.47 5.92 4.93
CA TRP A 221 10.50 5.11 4.29
C TRP A 221 10.97 5.71 2.97
N VAL A 222 10.04 6.06 2.07
CA VAL A 222 10.43 6.59 0.75
C VAL A 222 11.08 7.97 0.88
N VAL A 223 10.58 8.83 1.76
CA VAL A 223 11.21 10.12 2.05
C VAL A 223 12.63 9.94 2.60
N ALA A 224 12.86 8.92 3.43
CA ALA A 224 14.20 8.59 3.90
C ALA A 224 15.15 8.15 2.77
N CYS A 225 14.62 7.52 1.71
CA CYS A 225 15.38 7.11 0.53
C CYS A 225 15.64 8.27 -0.46
N GLU A 226 14.82 9.31 -0.44
CA GLU A 226 14.80 10.41 -1.43
C GLU A 226 16.16 11.06 -1.67
N PRO A 227 17.05 11.29 -0.67
CA PRO A 227 18.35 11.93 -0.90
C PRO A 227 19.30 11.15 -1.84
N ALA A 228 19.02 9.86 -2.09
CA ALA A 228 19.78 9.08 -3.07
C ALA A 228 19.14 9.07 -4.48
N LEU A 229 18.01 9.75 -4.66
CA LEU A 229 17.24 9.74 -5.90
C LEU A 229 17.47 11.06 -6.68
N PRO A 230 17.38 11.03 -8.02
CA PRO A 230 17.73 12.17 -8.86
C PRO A 230 16.57 13.17 -9.03
N TRP A 231 15.88 13.50 -7.95
CA TRP A 231 14.81 14.51 -7.92
C TRP A 231 14.84 15.36 -6.65
N PRO A 232 14.20 16.54 -6.64
CA PRO A 232 14.16 17.41 -5.49
C PRO A 232 13.54 16.76 -4.25
N PRO A 233 14.03 17.07 -3.03
CA PRO A 233 13.40 16.62 -1.81
C PRO A 233 11.93 17.02 -1.74
N GLY A 234 11.06 16.10 -1.30
CA GLY A 234 9.62 16.32 -1.20
C GLY A 234 8.83 15.95 -2.45
N SER A 235 9.49 15.67 -3.59
CA SER A 235 8.82 15.29 -4.85
C SER A 235 7.97 14.03 -4.69
N PHE A 236 8.42 13.06 -3.89
CA PHE A 236 7.64 11.86 -3.61
C PHE A 236 6.36 12.18 -2.82
N MET A 237 6.46 13.00 -1.78
CA MET A 237 5.29 13.35 -0.97
C MET A 237 4.25 14.14 -1.77
N GLU A 238 4.69 15.06 -2.63
CA GLU A 238 3.81 15.78 -3.55
C GLU A 238 3.06 14.79 -4.46
N ALA A 239 3.78 13.92 -5.15
CA ALA A 239 3.20 12.88 -6.01
C ALA A 239 2.24 11.95 -5.24
N TYR A 240 2.60 11.56 -4.02
CA TYR A 240 1.78 10.67 -3.20
C TYR A 240 0.47 11.31 -2.76
N LEU A 241 0.51 12.56 -2.33
CA LEU A 241 -0.69 13.29 -1.92
C LEU A 241 -1.62 13.59 -3.11
N GLU A 242 -1.06 13.92 -4.27
CA GLU A 242 -1.80 14.12 -5.52
C GLU A 242 -2.51 12.82 -5.94
N ASN A 243 -1.81 11.71 -6.03
CA ASN A 243 -2.37 10.41 -6.38
C ASN A 243 -3.50 9.98 -5.42
N ARG A 244 -3.34 10.24 -4.12
CA ARG A 244 -4.40 9.99 -3.15
C ARG A 244 -5.62 10.88 -3.35
N SER A 245 -5.40 12.15 -3.68
CA SER A 245 -6.50 13.09 -3.94
C SER A 245 -7.31 12.67 -5.17
N GLU A 246 -6.63 12.27 -6.24
CA GLU A 246 -7.25 11.73 -7.45
C GLU A 246 -8.03 10.43 -7.17
N ALA A 247 -7.45 9.51 -6.39
CA ALA A 247 -8.11 8.27 -5.99
C ALA A 247 -9.41 8.53 -5.21
N VAL A 248 -9.41 9.51 -4.32
CA VAL A 248 -10.60 9.93 -3.57
C VAL A 248 -11.65 10.52 -4.50
N GLU A 249 -11.26 11.41 -5.42
CA GLU A 249 -12.19 12.04 -6.36
C GLU A 249 -12.84 11.01 -7.30
N LEU A 250 -12.05 10.09 -7.88
CA LEU A 250 -12.56 9.00 -8.70
C LEU A 250 -13.55 8.10 -7.93
N SER A 251 -13.21 7.77 -6.68
CA SER A 251 -14.09 6.95 -5.83
C SER A 251 -15.38 7.67 -5.46
N LEU A 252 -15.30 8.97 -5.26
CA LEU A 252 -16.45 9.83 -4.97
C LEU A 252 -17.36 9.94 -6.19
N GLU A 253 -16.80 10.14 -7.37
CA GLU A 253 -17.56 10.21 -8.63
C GLU A 253 -18.26 8.88 -8.97
N ALA A 254 -17.67 7.76 -8.59
CA ALA A 254 -18.27 6.44 -8.76
C ALA A 254 -19.44 6.17 -7.80
N ASP A 255 -19.54 6.87 -6.67
CA ASP A 255 -20.62 6.70 -5.68
C ASP A 255 -21.70 7.79 -5.83
N CYS A 256 -22.81 7.43 -6.45
CA CYS A 256 -23.91 8.35 -6.70
C CYS A 256 -24.49 9.00 -5.44
N VAL A 257 -24.38 8.36 -4.26
CA VAL A 257 -24.81 8.95 -2.99
C VAL A 257 -23.80 9.99 -2.52
N ALA A 258 -22.50 9.71 -2.68
CA ALA A 258 -21.45 10.68 -2.35
C ALA A 258 -21.56 11.94 -3.23
N VAL A 259 -21.75 11.77 -4.54
CA VAL A 259 -21.99 12.90 -5.47
C VAL A 259 -23.21 13.72 -5.05
N ALA A 260 -24.35 13.07 -4.78
CA ALA A 260 -25.57 13.75 -4.38
C ALA A 260 -25.41 14.53 -3.06
N VAL A 261 -24.67 13.97 -2.08
CA VAL A 261 -24.36 14.66 -0.81
C VAL A 261 -23.40 15.83 -1.04
N ARG A 262 -22.38 15.69 -1.89
CA ARG A 262 -21.47 16.79 -2.25
C ARG A 262 -22.24 17.95 -2.87
N GLU A 263 -23.13 17.69 -3.81
CA GLU A 263 -23.99 18.70 -4.44
C GLU A 263 -24.95 19.32 -3.44
N HIS A 264 -25.55 18.52 -2.55
CA HIS A 264 -26.47 18.99 -1.52
C HIS A 264 -25.79 19.94 -0.53
N MET A 265 -24.50 19.74 -0.26
CA MET A 265 -23.71 20.56 0.67
C MET A 265 -22.97 21.73 -0.01
N THR A 266 -23.14 21.95 -1.33
CA THR A 266 -22.44 23.03 -2.05
C THR A 266 -22.73 24.40 -1.45
N ASP A 267 -23.99 24.68 -1.13
CA ASP A 267 -24.49 25.97 -0.60
C ASP A 267 -24.79 25.90 0.90
N ARG A 268 -24.36 24.85 1.60
CA ARG A 268 -24.68 24.61 3.01
C ARG A 268 -23.43 24.29 3.80
N TYR A 269 -23.37 24.85 5.03
CA TYR A 269 -22.31 24.51 5.98
C TYR A 269 -22.69 23.34 6.90
N ILE A 270 -23.98 23.21 7.18
CA ILE A 270 -24.53 22.15 8.04
C ILE A 270 -25.91 21.75 7.55
N TRP A 271 -26.18 20.47 7.63
CA TRP A 271 -27.50 19.88 7.46
C TRP A 271 -27.75 18.88 8.60
N THR A 272 -28.98 18.94 9.18
CA THR A 272 -29.39 18.02 10.25
C THR A 272 -30.82 17.58 9.99
N GLY A 273 -31.08 16.28 10.09
CA GLY A 273 -32.42 15.74 9.87
C GLY A 273 -32.47 14.21 9.93
N LYS A 274 -33.62 13.65 9.60
CA LYS A 274 -33.86 12.22 9.58
C LYS A 274 -33.38 11.64 8.24
N PRO A 275 -33.05 10.30 8.18
CA PRO A 275 -32.73 9.64 6.94
C PRO A 275 -33.79 9.77 5.85
N SER A 276 -35.07 9.84 6.19
CA SER A 276 -36.14 10.05 5.23
C SER A 276 -36.12 11.45 4.62
N GLU A 277 -35.88 12.48 5.43
CA GLU A 277 -35.76 13.85 4.97
C GLU A 277 -34.56 14.04 4.04
N LEU A 278 -33.39 13.49 4.44
CA LEU A 278 -32.21 13.49 3.56
C LEU A 278 -32.49 12.79 2.25
N TYR A 279 -33.12 11.61 2.29
CA TYR A 279 -33.43 10.85 1.10
C TYR A 279 -34.28 11.66 0.10
N GLU A 280 -35.36 12.28 0.58
CA GLU A 280 -36.26 13.13 -0.22
C GLU A 280 -35.53 14.36 -0.81
N GLU A 281 -34.62 14.99 -0.04
CA GLU A 281 -33.85 16.13 -0.52
C GLU A 281 -32.81 15.75 -1.56
N LEU A 282 -32.12 14.62 -1.38
CA LEU A 282 -31.16 14.11 -2.35
C LEU A 282 -31.87 13.62 -3.62
N GLU A 283 -33.04 12.97 -3.49
CA GLU A 283 -33.81 12.46 -4.65
C GLU A 283 -34.28 13.59 -5.56
N LYS A 284 -34.56 14.79 -5.05
CA LYS A 284 -34.91 15.97 -5.86
C LYS A 284 -33.75 16.48 -6.74
N ARG A 285 -32.49 16.19 -6.36
CA ARG A 285 -31.28 16.70 -7.02
C ARG A 285 -30.69 15.70 -8.02
N VAL A 286 -30.97 14.42 -7.83
CA VAL A 286 -30.37 13.34 -8.61
C VAL A 286 -31.17 13.12 -9.91
N PRO A 287 -30.50 12.95 -11.06
CA PRO A 287 -31.15 12.64 -12.34
C PRO A 287 -31.97 11.35 -12.29
N ASP A 288 -33.06 11.30 -13.04
CA ASP A 288 -33.96 10.12 -13.06
C ASP A 288 -33.26 8.83 -13.53
N ALA A 289 -32.29 8.93 -14.40
CA ALA A 289 -31.45 7.79 -14.81
C ALA A 289 -30.71 7.15 -13.61
N THR A 290 -30.12 7.99 -12.77
CA THR A 290 -29.42 7.57 -11.54
C THR A 290 -30.39 6.97 -10.53
N LYS A 291 -31.58 7.56 -10.35
CA LYS A 291 -32.63 7.01 -9.45
C LYS A 291 -33.06 5.59 -9.85
N ARG A 292 -33.08 5.29 -11.15
CA ARG A 292 -33.44 3.98 -11.69
C ARG A 292 -32.29 2.96 -11.58
N SER A 293 -31.06 3.40 -11.42
CA SER A 293 -29.91 2.53 -11.32
C SER A 293 -29.97 1.61 -10.08
N LYS A 294 -29.26 0.48 -10.13
CA LYS A 294 -29.08 -0.42 -8.96
C LYS A 294 -28.19 0.22 -7.89
N ALA A 295 -27.40 1.22 -8.24
CA ALA A 295 -26.50 1.91 -7.36
C ALA A 295 -27.26 2.89 -6.42
N TRP A 296 -28.40 3.45 -6.81
CA TRP A 296 -29.20 4.33 -5.97
C TRP A 296 -30.00 3.55 -4.92
N PRO A 297 -30.02 3.98 -3.64
CA PRO A 297 -30.81 3.34 -2.60
C PRO A 297 -32.30 3.44 -2.91
N LYS A 298 -33.05 2.35 -2.79
CA LYS A 298 -34.48 2.32 -3.09
C LYS A 298 -35.38 2.76 -1.94
N ALA A 299 -34.80 3.05 -0.78
CA ALA A 299 -35.51 3.54 0.40
C ALA A 299 -34.54 4.21 1.38
N SER A 300 -35.07 5.08 2.23
CA SER A 300 -34.31 5.85 3.22
C SER A 300 -33.49 4.98 4.21
N ASN A 301 -33.98 3.79 4.57
CA ASN A 301 -33.24 2.85 5.42
C ASN A 301 -31.97 2.31 4.74
N LYS A 302 -31.96 2.17 3.41
CA LYS A 302 -30.80 1.76 2.63
C LYS A 302 -29.81 2.92 2.43
N LEU A 303 -30.29 4.16 2.43
CA LEU A 303 -29.45 5.35 2.34
C LEU A 303 -28.44 5.42 3.48
N SER A 304 -28.84 5.17 4.73
CA SER A 304 -27.92 5.21 5.89
C SER A 304 -26.73 4.25 5.73
N GLY A 305 -26.94 3.06 5.16
CA GLY A 305 -25.86 2.09 4.90
C GLY A 305 -24.92 2.55 3.77
N ARG A 306 -25.46 3.19 2.72
CA ARG A 306 -24.67 3.78 1.64
C ARG A 306 -23.89 5.00 2.14
N LEU A 307 -24.56 5.88 2.88
CA LEU A 307 -23.94 7.07 3.43
C LEU A 307 -22.78 6.75 4.39
N LYS A 308 -22.90 5.68 5.18
CA LYS A 308 -21.78 5.20 6.02
C LYS A 308 -20.56 4.83 5.21
N ARG A 309 -20.72 4.23 4.02
CA ARG A 309 -19.61 3.91 3.12
C ARG A 309 -19.05 5.15 2.43
N ALA A 310 -19.92 6.04 1.95
CA ALA A 310 -19.54 7.30 1.31
C ALA A 310 -18.87 8.28 2.28
N ALA A 311 -19.12 8.17 3.59
CA ALA A 311 -18.60 9.10 4.61
C ALA A 311 -17.06 9.21 4.61
N THR A 312 -16.34 8.14 4.25
CA THR A 312 -14.87 8.17 4.15
C THR A 312 -14.41 9.10 3.04
N PHE A 313 -15.00 8.99 1.86
CA PHE A 313 -14.67 9.85 0.72
C PHE A 313 -15.14 11.29 0.95
N LEU A 314 -16.34 11.47 1.49
CA LEU A 314 -16.89 12.79 1.83
C LEU A 314 -15.99 13.52 2.84
N ARG A 315 -15.50 12.82 3.86
CA ARG A 315 -14.57 13.41 4.84
C ARG A 315 -13.27 13.85 4.21
N ALA A 316 -12.75 13.11 3.25
CA ALA A 316 -11.52 13.45 2.55
C ALA A 316 -11.65 14.78 1.77
N ILE A 317 -12.85 15.13 1.31
CA ILE A 317 -13.15 16.41 0.64
C ILE A 317 -13.73 17.48 1.61
N GLY A 318 -13.63 17.27 2.93
CA GLY A 318 -14.06 18.22 3.94
C GLY A 318 -15.57 18.19 4.24
N ILE A 319 -16.26 17.10 3.93
CA ILE A 319 -17.68 16.91 4.31
C ILE A 319 -17.74 15.79 5.35
N ASP A 320 -17.96 16.15 6.61
CA ASP A 320 -18.11 15.16 7.67
C ASP A 320 -19.56 14.72 7.82
N VAL A 321 -19.76 13.41 8.02
CA VAL A 321 -21.08 12.78 8.14
C VAL A 321 -21.14 12.01 9.44
N GLU A 322 -21.99 12.45 10.34
CA GLU A 322 -22.29 11.80 11.61
C GLU A 322 -23.65 11.11 11.53
N LEU A 323 -23.65 9.81 11.76
CA LEU A 323 -24.88 9.02 11.89
C LEU A 323 -25.18 8.84 13.38
N GLY A 324 -26.11 9.63 13.91
CA GLY A 324 -26.51 9.52 15.30
C GLY A 324 -27.07 8.17 15.68
N GLY A 325 -26.95 7.80 16.96
CA GLY A 325 -27.56 6.62 17.53
C GLY A 325 -29.07 6.62 17.38
N TRP A 326 -29.70 5.43 17.36
CA TRP A 326 -31.15 5.33 17.37
C TRP A 326 -31.71 5.71 18.76
N SER A 327 -32.61 6.66 18.80
CA SER A 327 -33.34 7.06 20.00
C SER A 327 -34.82 6.69 19.85
N LYS A 328 -35.46 6.15 20.91
CA LYS A 328 -36.88 5.79 20.90
C LYS A 328 -37.79 6.98 20.64
N THR A 329 -37.36 8.21 21.03
CA THR A 329 -38.15 9.41 20.93
C THR A 329 -37.86 10.23 19.66
N LYS A 330 -36.59 10.26 19.18
CA LYS A 330 -36.20 11.11 18.03
C LYS A 330 -35.87 10.32 16.76
N GLY A 331 -35.78 8.97 16.85
CA GLY A 331 -35.30 8.14 15.74
C GLY A 331 -33.78 8.28 15.55
N ARG A 332 -33.29 7.98 14.33
CA ARG A 332 -31.89 8.21 13.95
C ARG A 332 -31.78 9.60 13.33
N GLU A 333 -30.85 10.41 13.82
CA GLU A 333 -30.53 11.71 13.28
C GLU A 333 -29.22 11.62 12.47
N ILE A 334 -29.16 12.34 11.36
CA ILE A 334 -27.96 12.49 10.54
C ILE A 334 -27.53 13.94 10.60
N VAL A 335 -26.26 14.18 10.85
CA VAL A 335 -25.62 15.49 10.76
C VAL A 335 -24.54 15.47 9.71
N ILE A 336 -24.63 16.38 8.75
CA ILE A 336 -23.62 16.57 7.70
C ILE A 336 -23.04 17.97 7.87
N ARG A 337 -21.71 18.07 7.98
CA ARG A 337 -21.00 19.35 8.17
C ARG A 337 -19.95 19.54 7.10
N ARG A 338 -19.87 20.72 6.52
CA ARG A 338 -18.77 21.14 5.69
C ARG A 338 -17.67 21.72 6.58
N VAL A 339 -16.56 21.02 6.67
CA VAL A 339 -15.37 21.50 7.39
C VAL A 339 -14.59 22.39 6.45
N ILE A 340 -14.54 23.68 6.74
CA ILE A 340 -13.64 24.59 6.02
C ILE A 340 -12.22 24.19 6.43
N GLN A 341 -11.53 23.43 5.59
CA GLN A 341 -10.10 23.31 5.74
C GLN A 341 -9.52 24.69 5.49
N SER A 342 -9.06 25.36 6.54
CA SER A 342 -8.21 26.52 6.40
C SER A 342 -7.00 26.06 5.58
N ARG A 343 -6.95 26.43 4.31
CA ARG A 343 -5.71 26.38 3.52
C ARG A 343 -4.70 27.15 4.36
N LYS A 344 -3.80 26.46 5.05
CA LYS A 344 -2.55 27.09 5.49
C LYS A 344 -1.86 27.53 4.22
N THR A 345 -2.03 28.80 3.92
CA THR A 345 -1.25 29.53 2.94
C THR A 345 0.21 29.20 3.27
N THR A 346 0.90 28.59 2.35
CA THR A 346 2.34 28.52 2.37
C THR A 346 2.85 29.95 2.36
N VAL A 347 3.15 30.44 3.56
CA VAL A 347 3.91 31.68 3.72
C VAL A 347 5.30 31.40 3.19
N GLY A 348 5.73 32.31 2.34
CA GLY A 348 6.91 32.28 1.55
C GLY A 348 8.17 31.91 2.33
N THR A 349 9.05 31.35 1.58
CA THR A 349 10.47 31.20 1.77
C THR A 349 11.09 32.47 2.35
N ASP A 350 11.33 32.45 3.67
CA ASP A 350 12.39 33.21 4.26
C ASP A 350 13.55 32.26 4.48
N GLY A 351 14.57 32.40 3.61
CA GLY A 351 15.82 31.66 3.74
C GLY A 351 16.54 32.08 5.04
N PRO A 352 17.36 31.18 5.61
CA PRO A 352 18.12 31.50 6.80
C PRO A 352 19.18 32.54 6.45
N THR A 353 19.05 33.73 7.01
CA THR A 353 20.11 34.75 7.03
C THR A 353 21.25 34.22 7.89
N VAL A 354 22.35 33.94 7.25
CA VAL A 354 23.64 33.69 7.91
C VAL A 354 24.10 34.97 8.56
N GLY A 355 23.93 35.08 9.86
CA GLY A 355 24.55 36.11 10.68
C GLY A 355 25.98 35.69 10.99
N THR A 356 26.95 36.32 10.35
CA THR A 356 28.35 36.35 10.74
C THR A 356 28.47 37.05 12.08
N GLN A 357 28.82 36.33 13.13
CA GLN A 357 29.36 36.90 14.37
C GLN A 357 30.86 36.78 14.37
N GLU A 358 31.50 37.94 14.40
CA GLU A 358 32.94 38.12 14.69
C GLU A 358 33.26 37.75 16.15
N PRO A 359 34.50 37.32 16.46
CA PRO A 359 34.89 36.93 17.81
C PRO A 359 35.35 38.11 18.63
N LEU A 360 34.71 38.34 19.77
CA LEU A 360 35.22 39.26 20.79
C LEU A 360 35.87 38.47 21.96
N GLY A 361 37.07 38.83 22.16
CA GLY A 361 38.06 38.90 23.21
C GLY A 361 37.87 38.11 24.49
N ARG A 362 39.00 37.45 24.80
CA ARG A 362 39.40 36.95 26.14
C ARG A 362 39.37 38.05 27.19
N THR A 363 38.81 37.75 28.37
CA THR A 363 39.38 38.15 29.65
C THR A 363 39.21 37.04 30.70
N SER A 364 40.36 36.73 31.31
CA SER A 364 40.57 35.88 32.47
C SER A 364 40.04 36.53 33.74
N HIS A 365 39.57 35.75 34.70
CA HIS A 365 39.92 35.81 36.13
C HIS A 365 39.20 34.67 36.87
N ASP A 366 40.01 33.83 37.36
CA ASP A 366 40.29 33.28 38.72
C ASP A 366 39.17 33.24 39.74
N THR A 367 39.19 32.08 40.40
CA THR A 367 39.26 31.69 41.78
C THR A 367 38.03 31.02 42.39
N ASP A 368 38.38 29.82 42.95
CA ASP A 368 37.97 29.20 44.23
C ASP A 368 36.51 28.83 44.40
N GLY A 369 36.20 27.65 44.81
CA GLY A 369 36.60 26.75 45.84
C GLY A 369 35.54 25.71 46.13
N LEU A 370 36.00 24.50 46.44
CA LEU A 370 35.54 23.60 47.50
C LEU A 370 34.04 23.26 47.62
N SER A 371 33.54 22.07 47.74
CA SER A 371 34.00 20.80 48.33
C SER A 371 32.87 19.78 48.38
N HIS A 372 33.19 18.50 48.33
CA HIS A 372 32.58 17.35 49.02
C HIS A 372 31.09 17.02 48.74
N GLY A 373 30.77 15.80 48.43
CA GLY A 373 30.78 14.51 49.05
C GLY A 373 30.09 13.46 48.18
N THR A 374 30.74 12.43 47.90
CA THR A 374 30.69 11.05 48.44
C THR A 374 29.35 10.37 48.54
N GLY A 375 29.34 9.19 47.96
CA GLY A 375 28.49 8.06 48.31
C GLY A 375 28.04 7.30 47.07
N LYS A 376 28.80 6.36 46.54
CA LYS A 376 28.84 4.91 46.86
C LYS A 376 27.43 4.30 46.79
N GLU A 377 27.22 3.42 45.97
CA GLU A 377 27.59 2.09 45.57
C GLU A 377 26.34 1.16 45.52
N PRO A 378 26.46 -0.08 45.08
CA PRO A 378 25.61 -0.68 44.06
C PRO A 378 24.68 -1.75 44.68
N TRP A 379 23.77 -2.28 43.92
CA TRP A 379 23.00 -3.45 44.33
C TRP A 379 23.42 -4.68 43.55
N ASP A 380 24.08 -5.52 44.30
CA ASP A 380 24.37 -6.92 44.00
C ASP A 380 23.21 -7.83 44.41
N GLY A 381 22.89 -8.73 43.57
CA GLY A 381 22.89 -10.15 43.64
C GLY A 381 22.03 -10.95 44.64
N LYS A 382 21.69 -12.12 44.14
CA LYS A 382 21.18 -13.38 44.75
C LYS A 382 19.70 -13.56 44.60
N GLY A 383 19.20 -14.60 43.95
CA GLY A 383 19.64 -16.00 43.85
C GLY A 383 18.61 -16.89 44.52
N ASN A 384 18.18 -17.89 43.83
CA ASN A 384 17.81 -19.25 44.29
C ASN A 384 16.93 -19.87 43.18
N ASN A 385 17.43 -20.89 42.49
CA ASN A 385 17.56 -22.31 42.84
C ASN A 385 16.24 -23.03 42.97
N HIS A 386 16.12 -24.02 42.19
CA HIS A 386 15.83 -25.46 42.28
C HIS A 386 14.77 -25.87 41.25
N GLU A 387 14.87 -26.86 40.57
CA GLU A 387 15.29 -28.27 40.45
C GLU A 387 14.75 -28.69 39.08
N GLY A 388 15.35 -29.35 38.17
CA GLY A 388 16.15 -30.56 38.23
C GLY A 388 15.26 -31.79 38.09
N PHE A 389 15.22 -32.41 36.93
CA PHE A 389 14.97 -33.87 36.73
C PHE A 389 15.15 -34.18 35.24
N HIS A 390 16.26 -34.74 34.89
CA HIS A 390 16.64 -36.11 34.65
C HIS A 390 16.13 -36.75 33.38
N ASP A 391 17.12 -37.10 32.58
CA ASP A 391 17.29 -38.09 31.54
C ASP A 391 16.55 -39.41 31.74
N THR A 392 16.22 -40.04 30.59
CA THR A 392 16.60 -41.46 30.27
C THR A 392 16.25 -41.71 28.82
N HIS A 393 17.25 -41.96 27.97
CA HIS A 393 17.66 -43.25 27.33
C HIS A 393 16.50 -44.05 26.71
N SER A 394 16.58 -44.43 25.51
CA SER A 394 17.42 -45.22 24.64
C SER A 394 16.55 -46.08 23.74
N SER A 395 16.95 -46.19 22.55
CA SER A 395 17.49 -47.25 21.72
C SER A 395 16.53 -48.01 20.80
N HIS A 396 17.02 -48.08 19.56
CA HIS A 396 17.01 -49.22 18.62
C HIS A 396 15.67 -49.85 18.22
N ASP A 397 15.39 -49.95 16.92
CA ASP A 397 15.82 -50.99 16.01
C ASP A 397 15.21 -50.80 14.59
N THR A 398 16.06 -50.77 13.62
CA THR A 398 16.28 -51.62 12.43
C THR A 398 15.11 -52.17 11.61
N LEU A 399 15.20 -51.91 10.32
CA LEU A 399 15.00 -52.79 9.17
C LEU A 399 13.62 -53.33 8.81
N HIS A 400 13.12 -52.93 7.65
CA HIS A 400 12.90 -53.86 6.52
C HIS A 400 12.40 -53.11 5.27
N THR A 401 13.21 -53.15 4.20
CA THR A 401 12.74 -53.24 2.81
C THR A 401 12.25 -54.62 2.51
N PRO A 402 11.35 -54.82 1.54
CA PRO A 402 11.80 -55.47 0.34
C PRO A 402 11.26 -54.86 -0.97
N ASP A 403 12.09 -55.11 -1.97
CA ASP A 403 11.95 -55.00 -3.41
C ASP A 403 10.66 -55.59 -3.97
N GLY A 404 10.24 -55.06 -5.12
CA GLY A 404 9.23 -55.66 -5.97
C GLY A 404 9.14 -54.97 -7.30
N GLU A 405 9.88 -55.49 -8.24
CA GLU A 405 9.95 -55.12 -9.67
C GLU A 405 8.64 -55.39 -10.41
N MET A 406 8.66 -54.87 -11.68
CA MET A 406 7.86 -55.25 -12.88
C MET A 406 6.50 -54.57 -13.03
N GLU A 407 6.08 -54.07 -14.15
CA GLU A 407 6.40 -54.29 -15.57
C GLU A 407 5.80 -53.12 -16.39
N SER A 408 6.42 -52.88 -17.49
CA SER A 408 6.04 -52.07 -18.64
C SER A 408 4.69 -52.51 -19.24
N ASP A 409 3.89 -51.54 -19.72
CA ASP A 409 3.24 -51.73 -21.02
C ASP A 409 3.00 -50.39 -21.76
N PHE A 410 3.52 -50.37 -22.94
CA PHE A 410 3.25 -49.46 -24.04
C PHE A 410 1.78 -49.57 -24.47
N LEU A 411 1.17 -48.44 -24.82
CA LEU A 411 0.31 -48.38 -26.01
C LEU A 411 0.21 -46.93 -26.53
N GLU A 412 0.73 -46.75 -27.71
CA GLU A 412 0.43 -45.70 -28.69
C GLU A 412 -1.06 -45.69 -29.05
N GLY A 413 -1.54 -44.53 -29.47
CA GLY A 413 -2.85 -44.37 -30.11
C GLY A 413 -3.17 -42.92 -30.45
N ASP A 414 -2.86 -42.57 -31.69
CA ASP A 414 -3.27 -41.38 -32.43
C ASP A 414 -4.73 -40.97 -32.28
N LEU A 415 -4.96 -39.68 -32.12
CA LEU A 415 -5.72 -38.80 -33.07
C LEU A 415 -5.77 -37.38 -32.50
#